data_9248d581c6f0bd7758a3926af597cc52
#
_entry.id   9248d581c6f0bd7758a3926af597cc52
#
_cell.length_a   1.000
_cell.length_b   1.000
_cell.length_c   1.000
_cell.angle_alpha   90.00
_cell.angle_beta   90.00
_cell.angle_gamma   90.00
#
_symmetry.space_group_name_H-M   'P 1'
#
loop_
_entity.id
_entity.type
_entity.pdbx_description
1 polymer ?
#
loop_
_entity_poly.entity_id
_entity_poly.type
_entity_poly.pdbx_seq_one_letter_code
_entity_poly.pdbx_strand_id
1 'polypeptide(L)'
;MALKEFRPLTPTLRFKSLPAFDEITKWRPERSLVEPKKKSGGRNSYGRLTSRHIGGGHKQKYRKVDFKRSKHGVAAEVLGIEYDPNRSARIALIKYTDGKLSYILAPNGLQVGSTVAAGENVPPDLGNALPLRAIPLGTNIHNIELSPGRGGQVARSAGQQATLTNIEGGYALVKMPSGEIRRIHENCFATIGQVGNVDHMNVSSGKAGRTRWRGRRPHVRGMVMNPIDHPMGGGQGKSKGGGGRHHPVSPWGQLAKGFKTRSKHKPSDRFILERRRPKKKA
;
A
#
# COMPACT_ATOMS: atom_id res chain seq x y z
N MET A 1 9.58 -1.51 15.56
CA MET A 1 9.86 -2.82 14.93
C MET A 1 11.36 -2.93 14.69
N ALA A 2 12.00 -4.03 15.07
CA ALA A 2 13.42 -4.21 14.80
C ALA A 2 13.63 -4.79 13.39
N LEU A 3 14.61 -4.27 12.68
CA LEU A 3 15.12 -4.89 11.45
C LEU A 3 16.26 -5.84 11.84
N LYS A 4 16.20 -7.05 11.34
CA LYS A 4 17.28 -8.02 11.47
C LYS A 4 18.35 -7.71 10.44
N GLU A 5 19.52 -7.29 10.90
CA GLU A 5 20.73 -7.12 10.11
C GLU A 5 21.57 -8.39 10.12
N PHE A 6 22.46 -8.51 9.16
CA PHE A 6 23.28 -9.69 8.98
C PHE A 6 24.77 -9.30 8.92
N ARG A 7 25.64 -10.13 9.47
CA ARG A 7 27.09 -9.96 9.32
C ARG A 7 27.48 -10.01 7.84
N PRO A 8 28.39 -9.16 7.36
CA PRO A 8 28.74 -9.02 5.94
C PRO A 8 29.68 -10.15 5.45
N LEU A 9 29.32 -11.40 5.73
CA LEU A 9 30.13 -12.59 5.37
C LEU A 9 30.09 -12.92 3.88
N THR A 10 29.01 -12.48 3.18
CA THR A 10 28.87 -12.68 1.74
C THR A 10 28.37 -11.40 1.07
N PRO A 11 28.59 -11.20 -0.25
CA PRO A 11 28.11 -10.02 -0.97
C PRO A 11 26.61 -9.77 -0.79
N THR A 12 25.81 -10.83 -0.67
CA THR A 12 24.35 -10.72 -0.52
C THR A 12 23.92 -10.37 0.90
N LEU A 13 24.70 -10.73 1.92
CA LEU A 13 24.40 -10.43 3.32
C LEU A 13 24.80 -9.01 3.70
N ARG A 14 25.82 -8.43 3.04
CA ARG A 14 26.33 -7.08 3.30
C ARG A 14 25.24 -6.00 3.30
N PHE A 15 24.30 -6.09 2.39
CA PHE A 15 23.23 -5.09 2.21
C PHE A 15 21.83 -5.61 2.56
N LYS A 16 21.77 -6.74 3.26
CA LYS A 16 20.52 -7.40 3.59
C LYS A 16 20.01 -6.92 4.94
N SER A 17 18.79 -6.38 4.96
CA SER A 17 18.01 -6.13 6.17
C SER A 17 16.60 -6.70 5.98
N LEU A 18 16.08 -7.41 6.98
CA LEU A 18 14.78 -8.05 6.92
C LEU A 18 13.94 -7.68 8.14
N PRO A 19 12.60 -7.71 8.05
CA PRO A 19 11.75 -7.61 9.23
C PRO A 19 12.08 -8.74 10.21
N ALA A 20 12.14 -8.44 11.50
CA ALA A 20 12.34 -9.44 12.55
C ALA A 20 11.09 -10.29 12.78
N PHE A 21 9.91 -9.75 12.43
CA PHE A 21 8.58 -10.39 12.62
C PHE A 21 8.13 -10.51 14.08
N ASP A 22 8.72 -9.76 15.00
CA ASP A 22 8.41 -9.81 16.43
C ASP A 22 6.94 -9.50 16.75
N GLU A 23 6.27 -8.74 15.88
CA GLU A 23 4.85 -8.38 16.00
C GLU A 23 3.90 -9.54 15.68
N ILE A 24 4.38 -10.60 15.03
CA ILE A 24 3.53 -11.69 14.55
C ILE A 24 3.31 -12.66 15.68
N THR A 25 2.05 -12.79 16.10
CA THR A 25 1.64 -13.72 17.15
C THR A 25 1.04 -15.00 16.58
N LYS A 26 0.50 -14.97 15.36
CA LYS A 26 -0.09 -16.13 14.69
C LYS A 26 0.50 -16.32 13.29
N TRP A 27 1.14 -17.47 13.05
CA TRP A 27 1.83 -17.78 11.79
C TRP A 27 0.94 -18.44 10.75
N ARG A 28 -0.06 -19.20 11.18
CA ARG A 28 -0.98 -19.93 10.29
C ARG A 28 -2.24 -19.09 10.06
N PRO A 29 -2.61 -18.83 8.80
CA PRO A 29 -3.82 -18.07 8.51
C PRO A 29 -5.08 -18.88 8.82
N GLU A 30 -6.16 -18.17 9.12
CA GLU A 30 -7.49 -18.76 9.31
C GLU A 30 -8.02 -19.30 7.98
N ARG A 31 -8.32 -20.61 7.94
CA ARG A 31 -8.67 -21.31 6.69
C ARG A 31 -9.94 -20.78 6.03
N SER A 32 -10.95 -20.43 6.81
CA SER A 32 -12.24 -19.89 6.37
C SER A 32 -12.11 -18.55 5.64
N LEU A 33 -11.06 -17.77 5.95
CA LEU A 33 -10.80 -16.44 5.41
C LEU A 33 -9.73 -16.42 4.29
N VAL A 34 -9.36 -17.59 3.76
CA VAL A 34 -8.29 -17.71 2.77
C VAL A 34 -8.81 -18.31 1.47
N GLU A 35 -8.42 -17.67 0.36
CA GLU A 35 -8.72 -18.14 -0.99
C GLU A 35 -7.45 -18.39 -1.82
N PRO A 36 -7.51 -19.29 -2.83
CA PRO A 36 -6.42 -19.46 -3.77
C PRO A 36 -6.23 -18.22 -4.62
N LYS A 37 -4.98 -17.76 -4.76
CA LYS A 37 -4.64 -16.63 -5.63
C LYS A 37 -4.02 -17.12 -6.93
N LYS A 38 -4.76 -17.02 -8.03
CA LYS A 38 -4.23 -17.29 -9.37
C LYS A 38 -3.23 -16.20 -9.79
N LYS A 39 -2.20 -16.59 -10.52
CA LYS A 39 -1.18 -15.67 -11.08
C LYS A 39 -1.45 -15.47 -12.56
N SER A 40 -1.65 -14.21 -12.98
CA SER A 40 -1.88 -13.85 -14.39
C SER A 40 -0.59 -13.76 -15.21
N GLY A 41 0.58 -13.67 -14.55
CA GLY A 41 1.86 -13.44 -15.24
C GLY A 41 1.91 -12.11 -15.99
N GLY A 42 1.12 -11.12 -15.60
CA GLY A 42 1.01 -9.82 -16.26
C GLY A 42 0.15 -9.82 -17.51
N ARG A 43 -0.67 -10.86 -17.73
CA ARG A 43 -1.60 -10.97 -18.88
C ARG A 43 -3.01 -10.56 -18.46
N ASN A 44 -3.74 -9.99 -19.41
CA ASN A 44 -5.16 -9.66 -19.26
C ASN A 44 -6.05 -10.88 -19.58
N SER A 45 -7.38 -10.69 -19.61
CA SER A 45 -8.37 -11.73 -19.96
C SER A 45 -8.19 -12.30 -21.38
N TYR A 46 -7.65 -11.52 -22.31
CA TYR A 46 -7.35 -11.94 -23.68
C TYR A 46 -5.97 -12.60 -23.83
N GLY A 47 -5.25 -12.86 -22.74
CA GLY A 47 -3.90 -13.43 -22.76
C GLY A 47 -2.79 -12.49 -23.19
N ARG A 48 -3.09 -11.22 -23.49
CA ARG A 48 -2.09 -10.22 -23.91
C ARG A 48 -1.32 -9.68 -22.71
N LEU A 49 -0.03 -9.43 -22.90
CA LEU A 49 0.84 -8.89 -21.89
C LEU A 49 0.55 -7.38 -21.67
N THR A 50 -0.13 -7.04 -20.60
CA THR A 50 -0.46 -5.65 -20.23
C THR A 50 0.43 -5.08 -19.14
N SER A 51 1.02 -5.94 -18.31
CA SER A 51 1.98 -5.55 -17.26
C SER A 51 3.28 -6.33 -17.45
N ARG A 52 4.31 -5.65 -17.95
CA ARG A 52 5.61 -6.25 -18.22
C ARG A 52 6.35 -6.60 -16.92
N HIS A 53 7.31 -7.51 -17.01
CA HIS A 53 8.23 -7.90 -15.93
C HIS A 53 7.52 -8.49 -14.70
N ILE A 54 6.38 -9.15 -14.88
CA ILE A 54 5.67 -9.91 -13.86
C ILE A 54 5.65 -11.38 -14.26
N GLY A 55 5.92 -12.27 -13.30
CA GLY A 55 5.82 -13.72 -13.50
C GLY A 55 6.66 -14.51 -12.50
N GLY A 56 6.33 -15.78 -12.36
CA GLY A 56 6.95 -16.67 -11.37
C GLY A 56 6.61 -16.28 -9.93
N GLY A 57 7.57 -16.45 -9.05
CA GLY A 57 7.45 -16.16 -7.62
C GLY A 57 6.75 -17.26 -6.82
N HIS A 58 6.83 -17.17 -5.49
CA HIS A 58 6.24 -18.13 -4.58
C HIS A 58 4.70 -18.15 -4.68
N LYS A 59 4.07 -19.34 -4.56
CA LYS A 59 2.60 -19.48 -4.51
C LYS A 59 2.06 -18.74 -3.28
N GLN A 60 1.03 -17.93 -3.49
CA GLN A 60 0.41 -17.13 -2.44
C GLN A 60 -1.07 -17.47 -2.34
N LYS A 61 -1.59 -17.38 -1.12
CA LYS A 61 -3.02 -17.40 -0.83
C LYS A 61 -3.50 -15.98 -0.54
N TYR A 62 -4.70 -15.65 -0.97
CA TYR A 62 -5.33 -14.36 -0.69
C TYR A 62 -6.05 -14.42 0.66
N ARG A 63 -5.95 -13.35 1.48
CA ARG A 63 -6.71 -13.18 2.72
C ARG A 63 -7.85 -12.21 2.48
N LYS A 64 -9.05 -12.62 2.86
CA LYS A 64 -10.24 -11.76 2.82
C LYS A 64 -10.15 -10.76 3.96
N VAL A 65 -9.71 -9.54 3.65
CA VAL A 65 -9.62 -8.45 4.63
C VAL A 65 -10.85 -7.59 4.52
N ASP A 66 -11.49 -7.32 5.65
CA ASP A 66 -12.63 -6.42 5.74
C ASP A 66 -12.16 -4.96 5.75
N PHE A 67 -12.28 -4.32 4.59
CA PHE A 67 -12.02 -2.89 4.45
C PHE A 67 -13.24 -2.02 4.69
N LYS A 68 -14.42 -2.62 4.79
CA LYS A 68 -15.68 -1.88 4.97
C LYS A 68 -16.03 -1.67 6.43
N ARG A 69 -15.67 -2.64 7.28
CA ARG A 69 -16.03 -2.63 8.70
C ARG A 69 -17.55 -2.48 8.90
N SER A 70 -18.32 -3.22 8.10
CA SER A 70 -19.78 -3.06 7.98
C SER A 70 -20.60 -3.48 9.21
N LYS A 71 -19.99 -4.18 10.17
CA LYS A 71 -20.64 -4.56 11.43
C LYS A 71 -20.54 -3.42 12.43
N HIS A 72 -21.52 -2.51 12.37
CA HIS A 72 -21.58 -1.37 13.28
C HIS A 72 -22.13 -1.78 14.65
N GLY A 73 -21.58 -1.19 15.72
CA GLY A 73 -22.02 -1.41 17.09
C GLY A 73 -21.62 -2.76 17.70
N VAL A 74 -20.93 -3.62 16.95
CA VAL A 74 -20.50 -4.93 17.44
C VAL A 74 -19.03 -4.89 17.80
N ALA A 75 -18.71 -5.17 19.05
CA ALA A 75 -17.32 -5.28 19.52
C ALA A 75 -16.68 -6.58 19.00
N ALA A 76 -15.38 -6.50 18.74
CA ALA A 76 -14.58 -7.64 18.34
C ALA A 76 -13.25 -7.67 19.11
N GLU A 77 -12.81 -8.84 19.53
CA GLU A 77 -11.54 -9.06 20.18
C GLU A 77 -10.45 -9.42 19.17
N VAL A 78 -9.26 -8.89 19.36
CA VAL A 78 -8.08 -9.20 18.55
C VAL A 78 -7.47 -10.51 19.01
N LEU A 79 -7.58 -11.57 18.20
CA LEU A 79 -7.04 -12.90 18.51
C LEU A 79 -5.56 -13.04 18.13
N GLY A 80 -5.07 -12.27 17.17
CA GLY A 80 -3.68 -12.36 16.75
C GLY A 80 -3.33 -11.46 15.57
N ILE A 81 -2.03 -11.19 15.44
CA ILE A 81 -1.45 -10.42 14.33
C ILE A 81 -0.76 -11.40 13.39
N GLU A 82 -1.07 -11.30 12.09
CA GLU A 82 -0.61 -12.23 11.07
C GLU A 82 0.15 -11.54 9.93
N TYR A 83 1.01 -12.32 9.27
CA TYR A 83 1.68 -11.92 8.03
C TYR A 83 0.78 -12.16 6.82
N ASP A 84 0.63 -11.14 5.95
CA ASP A 84 -0.01 -11.30 4.64
C ASP A 84 1.00 -11.09 3.50
N PRO A 85 1.25 -12.11 2.62
CA PRO A 85 2.17 -11.98 1.49
C PRO A 85 1.63 -11.07 0.36
N ASN A 86 0.37 -10.63 0.44
CA ASN A 86 -0.28 -9.83 -0.62
C ASN A 86 -0.15 -8.33 -0.39
N ARG A 87 0.26 -7.92 0.81
CA ARG A 87 0.42 -6.50 1.19
C ARG A 87 1.64 -6.30 2.07
N SER A 88 2.05 -5.05 2.20
CA SER A 88 3.14 -4.67 3.10
C SER A 88 2.71 -4.58 4.56
N ALA A 89 1.44 -4.21 4.81
CA ALA A 89 0.87 -4.12 6.15
C ALA A 89 0.66 -5.49 6.80
N ARG A 90 0.72 -5.56 8.13
CA ARG A 90 0.22 -6.70 8.92
C ARG A 90 -1.30 -6.68 8.95
N ILE A 91 -1.89 -7.84 9.21
CA ILE A 91 -3.33 -7.99 9.40
C ILE A 91 -3.60 -8.53 10.81
N ALA A 92 -4.70 -8.12 11.41
CA ALA A 92 -5.17 -8.65 12.68
C ALA A 92 -6.38 -9.54 12.44
N LEU A 93 -6.37 -10.73 13.03
CA LEU A 93 -7.53 -11.61 13.11
C LEU A 93 -8.37 -11.15 14.29
N ILE A 94 -9.62 -10.81 14.03
CA ILE A 94 -10.59 -10.40 15.03
C ILE A 94 -11.74 -11.38 15.12
N LYS A 95 -12.29 -11.55 16.31
CA LYS A 95 -13.49 -12.33 16.60
C LYS A 95 -14.57 -11.40 17.14
N TYR A 96 -15.66 -11.29 16.42
CA TYR A 96 -16.83 -10.55 16.88
C TYR A 96 -17.56 -11.30 18.01
N THR A 97 -18.36 -10.59 18.80
CA THR A 97 -19.19 -11.17 19.87
C THR A 97 -20.18 -12.21 19.33
N ASP A 98 -20.58 -12.12 18.06
CA ASP A 98 -21.40 -13.11 17.36
C ASP A 98 -20.63 -14.37 16.90
N GLY A 99 -19.35 -14.50 17.27
CA GLY A 99 -18.49 -15.63 16.94
C GLY A 99 -17.86 -15.58 15.54
N LYS A 100 -18.23 -14.64 14.68
CA LYS A 100 -17.65 -14.52 13.32
C LYS A 100 -16.23 -13.99 13.37
N LEU A 101 -15.37 -14.61 12.55
CA LEU A 101 -13.98 -14.18 12.37
C LEU A 101 -13.85 -13.24 11.17
N SER A 102 -12.97 -12.27 11.26
CA SER A 102 -12.62 -11.36 10.16
C SER A 102 -11.17 -10.92 10.25
N TYR A 103 -10.59 -10.51 9.11
CA TYR A 103 -9.31 -9.83 9.08
C TYR A 103 -9.48 -8.33 8.91
N ILE A 104 -8.70 -7.56 9.66
CA ILE A 104 -8.57 -6.11 9.50
C ILE A 104 -7.10 -5.75 9.28
N LEU A 105 -6.82 -4.51 8.87
CA LEU A 105 -5.45 -3.99 8.90
C LEU A 105 -5.04 -3.81 10.36
N ALA A 106 -3.83 -4.25 10.71
CA ALA A 106 -3.29 -4.06 12.04
C ALA A 106 -2.65 -2.66 12.14
N PRO A 107 -3.20 -1.74 12.95
CA PRO A 107 -2.53 -0.49 13.27
C PRO A 107 -1.29 -0.72 14.15
N ASN A 108 -0.39 0.24 14.12
CA ASN A 108 0.80 0.23 14.94
C ASN A 108 0.43 0.36 16.41
N GLY A 109 0.93 -0.55 17.26
CA GLY A 109 0.62 -0.58 18.69
C GLY A 109 -0.60 -1.42 19.07
N LEU A 110 -1.34 -2.01 18.11
CA LEU A 110 -2.44 -2.92 18.43
C LEU A 110 -1.91 -4.19 19.09
N GLN A 111 -2.52 -4.59 20.19
CA GLN A 111 -2.14 -5.79 20.95
C GLN A 111 -3.20 -6.90 20.82
N VAL A 112 -2.80 -8.13 21.10
CA VAL A 112 -3.72 -9.27 21.23
C VAL A 112 -4.55 -9.06 22.50
N GLY A 113 -5.84 -9.39 22.45
CA GLY A 113 -6.79 -9.13 23.51
C GLY A 113 -7.43 -7.74 23.50
N SER A 114 -6.91 -6.81 22.67
CA SER A 114 -7.56 -5.50 22.52
C SER A 114 -8.93 -5.63 21.89
N THR A 115 -9.85 -4.81 22.32
CA THR A 115 -11.20 -4.73 21.73
C THR A 115 -11.23 -3.65 20.64
N VAL A 116 -11.81 -3.99 19.50
CA VAL A 116 -12.02 -3.06 18.38
C VAL A 116 -13.47 -3.09 17.93
N ALA A 117 -14.00 -1.93 17.57
CA ALA A 117 -15.38 -1.79 17.11
C ALA A 117 -15.46 -0.88 15.86
N ALA A 118 -16.62 -0.85 15.23
CA ALA A 118 -16.93 0.08 14.16
C ALA A 118 -18.32 0.67 14.38
N GLY A 119 -18.47 1.94 14.10
CA GLY A 119 -19.77 2.62 14.26
C GLY A 119 -19.61 4.10 14.55
N GLU A 120 -20.72 4.79 14.65
CA GLU A 120 -20.75 6.23 14.92
C GLU A 120 -20.51 6.55 16.39
N ASN A 121 -21.11 5.75 17.28
CA ASN A 121 -21.06 5.95 18.74
C ASN A 121 -19.95 5.12 19.42
N VAL A 122 -18.84 4.88 18.70
CA VAL A 122 -17.69 4.14 19.22
C VAL A 122 -16.63 5.14 19.67
N PRO A 123 -15.93 4.89 20.80
CA PRO A 123 -14.85 5.77 21.22
C PRO A 123 -13.70 5.83 20.18
N PRO A 124 -13.01 6.97 20.06
CA PRO A 124 -11.96 7.15 19.06
C PRO A 124 -10.64 6.49 19.47
N ASP A 125 -10.68 5.20 19.83
CA ASP A 125 -9.54 4.40 20.23
C ASP A 125 -8.83 3.74 19.04
N LEU A 126 -7.59 3.28 19.29
CA LEU A 126 -6.75 2.65 18.29
C LEU A 126 -7.42 1.41 17.65
N GLY A 127 -7.54 1.40 16.34
CA GLY A 127 -8.14 0.29 15.58
C GLY A 127 -9.65 0.36 15.41
N ASN A 128 -10.33 1.29 16.09
CA ASN A 128 -11.74 1.55 15.88
C ASN A 128 -12.00 2.26 14.55
N ALA A 129 -13.12 1.95 13.93
CA ALA A 129 -13.52 2.55 12.66
C ALA A 129 -14.76 3.43 12.85
N LEU A 130 -14.63 4.71 12.52
CA LEU A 130 -15.68 5.72 12.69
C LEU A 130 -15.90 6.49 11.40
N PRO A 131 -17.10 7.10 11.21
CA PRO A 131 -17.28 8.12 10.19
C PRO A 131 -16.39 9.34 10.51
N LEU A 132 -15.87 10.02 9.48
CA LEU A 132 -14.94 11.13 9.64
C LEU A 132 -15.49 12.24 10.53
N ARG A 133 -16.82 12.45 10.54
CA ARG A 133 -17.48 13.45 11.42
C ARG A 133 -17.34 13.17 12.91
N ALA A 134 -17.17 11.89 13.30
CA ALA A 134 -17.04 11.47 14.70
C ALA A 134 -15.58 11.37 15.17
N ILE A 135 -14.62 11.63 14.29
CA ILE A 135 -13.20 11.54 14.60
C ILE A 135 -12.66 12.92 15.06
N PRO A 136 -11.94 13.02 16.19
CA PRO A 136 -11.32 14.27 16.62
C PRO A 136 -10.35 14.83 15.60
N LEU A 137 -10.29 16.15 15.44
CA LEU A 137 -9.34 16.82 14.55
C LEU A 137 -7.90 16.56 15.00
N GLY A 138 -6.99 16.53 14.05
CA GLY A 138 -5.57 16.23 14.31
C GLY A 138 -5.25 14.74 14.45
N THR A 139 -6.27 13.86 14.52
CA THR A 139 -6.08 12.41 14.67
C THR A 139 -5.46 11.79 13.43
N ASN A 140 -4.52 10.86 13.64
CA ASN A 140 -3.98 10.02 12.58
C ASN A 140 -4.96 8.89 12.25
N ILE A 141 -5.27 8.74 10.99
CA ILE A 141 -6.24 7.78 10.47
C ILE A 141 -5.67 6.98 9.29
N HIS A 142 -6.19 5.79 9.10
CA HIS A 142 -5.85 4.93 7.96
C HIS A 142 -7.10 4.21 7.43
N ASN A 143 -6.96 3.41 6.37
CA ASN A 143 -8.07 2.68 5.75
C ASN A 143 -9.27 3.57 5.42
N ILE A 144 -9.03 4.72 4.82
CA ILE A 144 -10.01 5.78 4.59
C ILE A 144 -10.85 5.47 3.36
N GLU A 145 -12.15 5.62 3.45
CA GLU A 145 -13.06 5.58 2.31
C GLU A 145 -12.98 6.86 1.48
N LEU A 146 -13.25 6.76 0.18
CA LEU A 146 -13.40 7.91 -0.71
C LEU A 146 -14.87 8.20 -1.06
N SER A 147 -15.73 7.22 -0.86
CA SER A 147 -17.19 7.34 -1.01
C SER A 147 -17.83 6.49 0.08
N PRO A 148 -18.92 6.95 0.71
CA PRO A 148 -19.56 6.22 1.81
C PRO A 148 -19.93 4.79 1.42
N GLY A 149 -19.63 3.81 2.29
CA GLY A 149 -19.96 2.40 2.13
C GLY A 149 -19.16 1.63 1.08
N ARG A 150 -18.21 2.27 0.40
CA ARG A 150 -17.37 1.59 -0.61
C ARG A 150 -16.24 0.77 -0.01
N GLY A 151 -15.90 1.02 1.23
CA GLY A 151 -14.76 0.43 1.93
C GLY A 151 -13.49 1.26 1.77
N GLY A 152 -12.57 1.12 2.71
CA GLY A 152 -11.33 1.89 2.76
C GLY A 152 -10.45 1.66 1.53
N GLN A 153 -9.96 2.74 0.94
CA GLN A 153 -9.15 2.73 -0.29
C GLN A 153 -7.79 3.39 -0.12
N VAL A 154 -7.67 4.33 0.80
CA VAL A 154 -6.48 5.17 1.00
C VAL A 154 -5.80 4.83 2.32
N ALA A 155 -4.47 5.08 2.41
CA ALA A 155 -3.64 4.83 3.57
C ALA A 155 -3.76 3.39 4.11
N ARG A 156 -3.49 2.38 3.26
CA ARG A 156 -3.57 0.95 3.60
C ARG A 156 -2.23 0.23 3.61
N SER A 157 -1.19 0.86 3.11
CA SER A 157 0.16 0.27 3.08
C SER A 157 0.86 0.43 4.42
N ALA A 158 1.87 -0.41 4.68
CA ALA A 158 2.69 -0.36 5.90
C ALA A 158 3.20 1.05 6.20
N GLY A 159 3.09 1.46 7.45
CA GLY A 159 3.55 2.76 7.95
C GLY A 159 2.78 3.98 7.42
N GLN A 160 1.72 3.78 6.62
CA GLN A 160 0.96 4.91 6.09
C GLN A 160 -0.08 5.40 7.08
N GLN A 161 -0.25 6.72 7.11
CA GLN A 161 -1.28 7.43 7.85
C GLN A 161 -1.70 8.68 7.07
N ALA A 162 -2.90 9.14 7.32
CA ALA A 162 -3.39 10.45 6.92
C ALA A 162 -3.84 11.17 8.18
N THR A 163 -3.95 12.49 8.13
CA THR A 163 -4.38 13.30 9.29
C THR A 163 -5.67 14.04 8.94
N LEU A 164 -6.66 13.96 9.81
CA LEU A 164 -7.88 14.74 9.70
C LEU A 164 -7.59 16.18 10.16
N THR A 165 -7.70 17.15 9.27
CA THR A 165 -7.31 18.54 9.57
C THR A 165 -8.51 19.42 9.93
N ASN A 166 -9.63 19.27 9.22
CA ASN A 166 -10.83 20.06 9.46
C ASN A 166 -12.08 19.34 8.93
N ILE A 167 -13.26 19.76 9.36
CA ILE A 167 -14.56 19.30 8.85
C ILE A 167 -15.41 20.55 8.59
N GLU A 168 -15.85 20.74 7.36
CA GLU A 168 -16.67 21.88 6.95
C GLU A 168 -17.55 21.55 5.74
N GLY A 169 -18.76 22.11 5.70
CA GLY A 169 -19.67 21.98 4.56
C GLY A 169 -19.99 20.54 4.16
N GLY A 170 -20.10 19.60 5.12
CA GLY A 170 -20.36 18.18 4.85
C GLY A 170 -19.16 17.37 4.35
N TYR A 171 -17.96 17.98 4.37
CA TYR A 171 -16.70 17.35 3.95
C TYR A 171 -15.62 17.45 5.01
N ALA A 172 -14.91 16.36 5.18
CA ALA A 172 -13.69 16.31 5.97
C ALA A 172 -12.46 16.63 5.09
N LEU A 173 -11.59 17.52 5.58
CA LEU A 173 -10.30 17.84 4.97
C LEU A 173 -9.25 16.88 5.52
N VAL A 174 -8.73 16.04 4.66
CA VAL A 174 -7.77 15.01 5.04
C VAL A 174 -6.44 15.24 4.33
N LYS A 175 -5.38 15.38 5.13
CA LYS A 175 -3.99 15.43 4.66
C LYS A 175 -3.51 14.02 4.39
N MET A 176 -3.35 13.69 3.11
CA MET A 176 -2.95 12.36 2.64
C MET A 176 -1.45 12.07 2.90
N PRO A 177 -1.02 10.80 2.89
CA PRO A 177 0.39 10.43 3.01
C PRO A 177 1.30 11.08 1.96
N SER A 178 0.75 11.44 0.81
CA SER A 178 1.47 12.15 -0.26
C SER A 178 1.72 13.64 0.04
N GLY A 179 1.06 14.20 1.06
CA GLY A 179 1.02 15.65 1.36
C GLY A 179 -0.09 16.41 0.63
N GLU A 180 -0.91 15.74 -0.18
CA GLU A 180 -2.11 16.32 -0.80
C GLU A 180 -3.21 16.49 0.25
N ILE A 181 -3.90 17.65 0.28
CA ILE A 181 -5.10 17.85 1.09
C ILE A 181 -6.32 17.61 0.22
N ARG A 182 -7.19 16.74 0.68
CA ARG A 182 -8.35 16.28 -0.07
C ARG A 182 -9.63 16.39 0.73
N ARG A 183 -10.70 16.80 0.05
CA ARG A 183 -12.07 16.76 0.57
C ARG A 183 -12.62 15.35 0.45
N ILE A 184 -13.15 14.80 1.53
CA ILE A 184 -13.80 13.49 1.60
C ILE A 184 -15.13 13.72 2.33
N HIS A 185 -16.21 13.09 1.87
CA HIS A 185 -17.51 13.21 2.51
C HIS A 185 -17.44 12.77 3.97
N GLU A 186 -18.01 13.53 4.88
CA GLU A 186 -17.91 13.32 6.33
C GLU A 186 -18.45 11.98 6.84
N ASN A 187 -19.39 11.36 6.09
CA ASN A 187 -19.93 10.03 6.40
C ASN A 187 -19.02 8.88 5.92
N CYS A 188 -17.89 9.16 5.26
CA CYS A 188 -16.89 8.13 4.94
C CYS A 188 -16.22 7.60 6.19
N PHE A 189 -16.05 6.29 6.28
CA PHE A 189 -15.38 5.64 7.39
C PHE A 189 -13.86 5.70 7.26
N ALA A 190 -13.21 5.82 8.40
CA ALA A 190 -11.76 5.67 8.54
C ALA A 190 -11.45 4.91 9.83
N THR A 191 -10.28 4.29 9.89
CA THR A 191 -9.80 3.59 11.08
C THR A 191 -8.76 4.43 11.78
N ILE A 192 -8.82 4.52 13.10
CA ILE A 192 -7.91 5.34 13.93
C ILE A 192 -6.55 4.67 14.06
N GLY A 193 -5.51 5.49 13.97
CA GLY A 193 -4.11 5.10 14.10
C GLY A 193 -3.35 5.05 12.77
N GLN A 194 -2.06 4.72 12.86
CA GLN A 194 -1.15 4.49 11.76
C GLN A 194 -1.12 2.99 11.42
N VAL A 195 -0.99 2.63 10.15
CA VAL A 195 -0.80 1.22 9.75
C VAL A 195 0.53 0.69 10.30
N GLY A 196 0.52 -0.50 10.89
CA GLY A 196 1.70 -1.16 11.42
C GLY A 196 2.78 -1.48 10.36
N ASN A 197 3.89 -2.13 10.80
CA ASN A 197 5.05 -2.45 9.96
C ASN A 197 5.75 -1.19 9.40
N VAL A 198 5.97 -0.19 10.23
CA VAL A 198 6.46 1.15 9.86
C VAL A 198 7.81 1.07 9.12
N ASP A 199 8.74 0.20 9.56
CA ASP A 199 10.07 0.05 8.96
C ASP A 199 10.10 -0.76 7.66
N HIS A 200 8.95 -1.10 7.09
CA HIS A 200 8.89 -1.83 5.81
C HIS A 200 9.68 -1.14 4.69
N MET A 201 9.74 0.18 4.69
CA MET A 201 10.51 0.97 3.71
C MET A 201 12.03 0.76 3.83
N ASN A 202 12.53 0.42 5.02
CA ASN A 202 13.94 0.22 5.32
C ASN A 202 14.44 -1.20 5.00
N VAL A 203 13.53 -2.09 4.55
CA VAL A 203 13.87 -3.48 4.20
C VAL A 203 14.67 -3.54 2.91
N SER A 204 15.88 -4.10 2.98
CA SER A 204 16.74 -4.36 1.83
C SER A 204 16.79 -5.86 1.51
N SER A 205 16.50 -6.20 0.26
CA SER A 205 16.48 -7.60 -0.18
C SER A 205 17.87 -8.24 -0.29
N GLY A 206 18.93 -7.45 -0.50
CA GLY A 206 20.32 -7.89 -0.61
C GLY A 206 20.68 -8.64 -1.90
N LYS A 207 19.71 -9.23 -2.62
CA LYS A 207 19.97 -9.96 -3.88
C LYS A 207 18.79 -9.94 -4.85
N ALA A 208 19.08 -10.02 -6.15
CA ALA A 208 18.09 -10.05 -7.22
C ALA A 208 17.15 -11.28 -7.15
N GLY A 209 17.64 -12.42 -6.67
CA GLY A 209 16.84 -13.64 -6.50
C GLY A 209 15.63 -13.45 -5.60
N ARG A 210 15.68 -12.61 -4.56
CA ARG A 210 14.51 -12.28 -3.73
C ARG A 210 13.44 -11.55 -4.50
N THR A 211 13.80 -10.65 -5.39
CA THR A 211 12.87 -9.97 -6.29
C THR A 211 12.20 -10.97 -7.23
N ARG A 212 12.94 -11.97 -7.72
CA ARG A 212 12.39 -13.09 -8.50
C ARG A 212 11.39 -13.93 -7.69
N TRP A 213 11.68 -14.23 -6.42
CA TRP A 213 10.76 -14.96 -5.53
C TRP A 213 9.45 -14.21 -5.28
N ARG A 214 9.48 -12.87 -5.34
CA ARG A 214 8.29 -12.01 -5.25
C ARG A 214 7.48 -11.92 -6.56
N GLY A 215 7.94 -12.59 -7.63
CA GLY A 215 7.25 -12.60 -8.92
C GLY A 215 7.64 -11.44 -9.84
N ARG A 216 8.73 -10.74 -9.56
CA ARG A 216 9.26 -9.69 -10.44
C ARG A 216 10.35 -10.26 -11.34
N ARG A 217 10.23 -10.06 -12.64
CA ARG A 217 11.26 -10.41 -13.63
C ARG A 217 12.27 -9.27 -13.79
N PRO A 218 13.49 -9.56 -14.28
CA PRO A 218 14.48 -8.53 -14.59
C PRO A 218 13.92 -7.50 -15.57
N HIS A 219 14.36 -6.26 -15.41
CA HIS A 219 14.01 -5.16 -16.30
C HIS A 219 15.24 -4.71 -17.06
N VAL A 220 15.17 -4.77 -18.40
CA VAL A 220 16.20 -4.26 -19.31
C VAL A 220 15.95 -2.78 -19.56
N ARG A 221 17.01 -1.97 -19.48
CA ARG A 221 16.92 -0.52 -19.77
C ARG A 221 16.86 -0.29 -21.27
N GLY A 222 16.05 0.67 -21.73
CA GLY A 222 15.91 0.99 -23.15
C GLY A 222 17.22 1.32 -23.87
N MET A 223 18.18 1.95 -23.16
CA MET A 223 19.49 2.32 -23.73
C MET A 223 20.42 1.12 -24.05
N VAL A 224 20.11 -0.08 -23.55
CA VAL A 224 20.87 -1.30 -23.86
C VAL A 224 20.13 -2.22 -24.86
N MET A 225 19.05 -1.73 -25.42
CA MET A 225 18.31 -2.40 -26.48
C MET A 225 18.80 -1.93 -27.87
N ASN A 226 18.37 -2.65 -28.91
CA ASN A 226 18.61 -2.22 -30.27
C ASN A 226 17.72 -0.99 -30.64
N PRO A 227 18.10 -0.18 -31.66
CA PRO A 227 17.30 0.97 -32.09
C PRO A 227 15.86 0.65 -32.46
N ILE A 228 15.63 -0.56 -33.00
CA ILE A 228 14.28 -1.04 -33.39
C ILE A 228 13.40 -1.33 -32.18
N ASP A 229 13.99 -1.75 -31.05
CA ASP A 229 13.25 -2.18 -29.86
C ASP A 229 12.91 -1.02 -28.91
N HIS A 230 13.68 0.07 -28.96
CA HIS A 230 13.48 1.20 -28.08
C HIS A 230 14.05 2.49 -28.67
N PRO A 231 13.34 3.65 -28.59
CA PRO A 231 13.83 4.94 -29.10
C PRO A 231 15.15 5.43 -28.49
N MET A 232 15.51 4.90 -27.31
CA MET A 232 16.77 5.17 -26.62
C MET A 232 17.84 4.11 -26.91
N GLY A 233 17.53 3.11 -27.74
CA GLY A 233 18.41 2.03 -28.10
C GLY A 233 19.53 2.44 -29.08
N GLY A 234 20.48 1.54 -29.24
CA GLY A 234 21.69 1.77 -30.04
C GLY A 234 22.80 2.49 -29.30
N GLY A 235 23.94 2.57 -29.93
CA GLY A 235 25.14 3.15 -29.37
C GLY A 235 26.17 2.12 -28.95
N GLN A 236 27.39 2.57 -28.72
CA GLN A 236 28.54 1.76 -28.34
C GLN A 236 28.88 1.93 -26.86
N GLY A 237 28.70 0.87 -26.08
CA GLY A 237 29.02 0.88 -24.65
C GLY A 237 28.05 1.72 -23.79
N LYS A 238 28.57 2.62 -22.96
CA LYS A 238 27.81 3.46 -22.01
C LYS A 238 27.19 4.71 -22.67
N SER A 239 26.64 4.61 -23.88
CA SER A 239 26.00 5.74 -24.54
C SER A 239 24.83 6.32 -23.73
N LYS A 240 24.60 7.62 -23.84
CA LYS A 240 23.46 8.29 -23.14
C LYS A 240 22.09 7.94 -23.74
N GLY A 241 22.07 7.14 -24.80
CA GLY A 241 20.86 6.67 -25.49
C GLY A 241 20.36 7.59 -26.60
N GLY A 242 19.93 6.96 -27.69
CA GLY A 242 19.09 7.49 -28.75
C GLY A 242 19.51 8.77 -29.46
N GLY A 243 20.50 8.68 -30.35
CA GLY A 243 20.66 9.63 -31.46
C GLY A 243 20.44 11.13 -31.16
N GLY A 244 21.14 11.71 -30.17
CA GLY A 244 21.08 13.15 -29.93
C GLY A 244 19.81 13.67 -29.21
N ARG A 245 18.95 12.82 -28.70
CA ARG A 245 17.76 13.26 -27.96
C ARG A 245 18.13 13.87 -26.61
N HIS A 246 17.68 15.10 -26.38
CA HIS A 246 17.96 15.83 -25.13
C HIS A 246 17.26 15.24 -23.90
N HIS A 247 16.13 14.54 -24.08
CA HIS A 247 15.35 13.98 -22.99
C HIS A 247 15.13 12.47 -23.14
N PRO A 248 15.19 11.70 -22.02
CA PRO A 248 14.85 10.28 -22.06
C PRO A 248 13.36 10.10 -22.40
N VAL A 249 13.07 9.10 -23.24
CA VAL A 249 11.70 8.77 -23.68
C VAL A 249 11.33 7.34 -23.30
N SER A 250 10.03 7.09 -23.28
CA SER A 250 9.46 5.75 -23.09
C SER A 250 9.56 4.93 -24.39
N PRO A 251 9.26 3.60 -24.39
CA PRO A 251 9.19 2.79 -25.59
C PRO A 251 8.22 3.34 -26.65
N TRP A 252 7.26 4.13 -26.26
CA TRP A 252 6.26 4.75 -27.15
C TRP A 252 6.61 6.23 -27.52
N GLY A 253 7.83 6.67 -27.22
CA GLY A 253 8.30 8.01 -27.59
C GLY A 253 7.87 9.13 -26.64
N GLN A 254 7.08 8.87 -25.60
CA GLN A 254 6.71 9.90 -24.63
C GLN A 254 7.88 10.26 -23.71
N LEU A 255 7.94 11.52 -23.28
CA LEU A 255 8.93 11.98 -22.31
C LEU A 255 8.85 11.17 -21.01
N ALA A 256 9.99 10.57 -20.60
CA ALA A 256 10.07 9.76 -19.39
C ALA A 256 10.20 10.61 -18.11
N LYS A 257 10.62 11.88 -18.21
CA LYS A 257 10.78 12.81 -17.09
C LYS A 257 10.01 14.10 -17.36
N GLY A 258 9.37 14.63 -16.33
CA GLY A 258 8.66 15.92 -16.37
C GLY A 258 7.31 15.91 -17.07
N PHE A 259 6.94 14.86 -17.77
CA PHE A 259 5.65 14.77 -18.45
C PHE A 259 4.51 14.52 -17.46
N LYS A 260 3.52 15.41 -17.44
CA LYS A 260 2.34 15.30 -16.58
C LYS A 260 1.34 14.35 -17.21
N THR A 261 1.22 13.14 -16.65
CA THR A 261 0.35 12.06 -17.20
C THR A 261 -1.09 12.08 -16.67
N ARG A 262 -1.38 12.87 -15.62
CA ARG A 262 -2.73 13.02 -15.11
C ARG A 262 -3.61 13.75 -16.13
N SER A 263 -4.80 13.23 -16.42
CA SER A 263 -5.79 13.91 -17.26
C SER A 263 -6.15 15.27 -16.68
N LYS A 264 -6.22 16.30 -17.54
CA LYS A 264 -6.55 17.69 -17.14
C LYS A 264 -7.98 17.84 -16.59
N HIS A 265 -8.90 16.99 -17.08
CA HIS A 265 -10.33 17.05 -16.75
C HIS A 265 -10.78 15.86 -15.89
N LYS A 266 -9.94 15.41 -14.99
CA LYS A 266 -10.30 14.29 -14.11
C LYS A 266 -11.34 14.72 -13.06
N PRO A 267 -12.52 14.07 -12.98
CA PRO A 267 -13.61 14.49 -12.05
C PRO A 267 -13.18 14.59 -10.59
N SER A 268 -12.15 13.81 -10.19
CA SER A 268 -11.62 13.84 -8.83
C SER A 268 -10.81 15.11 -8.49
N ASP A 269 -10.55 16.00 -9.46
CA ASP A 269 -9.80 17.24 -9.19
C ASP A 269 -10.59 18.23 -8.33
N ARG A 270 -11.92 18.22 -8.41
CA ARG A 270 -12.82 19.03 -7.56
C ARG A 270 -12.69 18.73 -6.05
N PHE A 271 -12.18 17.54 -5.70
CA PHE A 271 -11.96 17.12 -4.31
C PHE A 271 -10.56 17.40 -3.80
N ILE A 272 -9.64 17.90 -4.63
CA ILE A 272 -8.28 18.25 -4.24
C ILE A 272 -8.24 19.74 -3.90
N LEU A 273 -8.03 20.04 -2.62
CA LEU A 273 -7.86 21.42 -2.16
C LEU A 273 -6.43 21.91 -2.38
N GLU A 274 -5.46 21.14 -1.92
CA GLU A 274 -4.04 21.45 -2.09
C GLU A 274 -3.30 20.24 -2.65
N ARG A 275 -2.53 20.46 -3.73
CA ARG A 275 -1.68 19.42 -4.32
C ARG A 275 -0.36 19.30 -3.56
N ARG A 276 0.27 18.13 -3.65
CA ARG A 276 1.61 17.92 -3.12
C ARG A 276 2.57 19.00 -3.61
N ARG A 277 3.16 19.73 -2.69
CA ARG A 277 4.23 20.71 -3.02
C ARG A 277 5.45 19.95 -3.55
N PRO A 278 6.07 20.40 -4.66
CA PRO A 278 7.36 19.86 -5.08
C PRO A 278 8.37 20.10 -3.95
N LYS A 279 9.19 19.08 -3.63
CA LYS A 279 10.31 19.31 -2.71
C LYS A 279 11.18 20.42 -3.30
N LYS A 280 11.41 21.51 -2.57
CA LYS A 280 12.45 22.47 -2.91
C LYS A 280 13.75 21.67 -3.01
N LYS A 281 14.47 21.80 -4.11
CA LYS A 281 15.84 21.29 -4.18
C LYS A 281 16.63 22.01 -3.10
N ALA A 282 17.22 21.25 -2.19
CA ALA A 282 18.24 21.75 -1.28
C ALA A 282 19.48 22.08 -2.07
#